data_1e1b27d254a16dc102e8661b2c10e208
#
_entry.id   1e1b27d254a16dc102e8661b2c10e208
#
_cell.length_a   1.000
_cell.length_b   1.000
_cell.length_c   1.000
_cell.angle_alpha   90.00
_cell.angle_beta   90.00
_cell.angle_gamma   90.00
#
_symmetry.space_group_name_H-M   'P 1'
#
loop_
_entity.id
_entity.type
_entity.pdbx_description
1 polymer ?
#
loop_
_entity_poly.entity_id
_entity_poly.type
_entity_poly.pdbx_seq_one_letter_code
_entity_poly.pdbx_strand_id
1 'polypeptide(L)'
;DLRVISAHLQDGIVNVADIANLEKNKILLMQINRFMWEDVEKGVFRKNKRIRTILKFDNVIGVDSKNIKHSSKDKFLDFLAIESNQLPDENYEMKLIFSGDSIIRIVAEVIEVTLDDQGLPWDTKNKPKHKVL
;
A
#
# COMPACT_ATOMS: atom_id res chain seq x y z
N ASP A 1 -3.29 3.10 -13.58
CA ASP A 1 -1.90 3.55 -13.70
C ASP A 1 -1.22 3.56 -12.35
N LEU A 2 -0.09 2.88 -12.25
CA LEU A 2 0.66 2.75 -11.02
C LEU A 2 1.16 4.08 -10.46
N ARG A 3 1.43 5.06 -11.30
CA ARG A 3 1.86 6.38 -10.84
C ARG A 3 0.76 7.08 -10.06
N VAL A 4 -0.47 6.96 -10.53
CA VAL A 4 -1.63 7.55 -9.85
C VAL A 4 -1.85 6.85 -8.53
N ILE A 5 -1.81 5.52 -8.52
CA ILE A 5 -1.93 4.73 -7.30
C ILE A 5 -0.83 5.09 -6.32
N SER A 6 0.41 5.18 -6.79
CA SER A 6 1.56 5.53 -5.96
C SER A 6 1.36 6.91 -5.30
N ALA A 7 0.89 7.88 -6.05
CA ALA A 7 0.63 9.22 -5.53
C ALA A 7 -0.46 9.21 -4.47
N HIS A 8 -1.53 8.45 -4.68
CA HIS A 8 -2.63 8.36 -3.71
C HIS A 8 -2.20 7.68 -2.40
N LEU A 9 -1.22 6.78 -2.48
CA LEU A 9 -0.78 6.02 -1.30
C LEU A 9 0.37 6.67 -0.53
N GLN A 10 0.97 7.72 -1.09
CA GLN A 10 2.12 8.37 -0.45
C GLN A 10 1.80 8.77 0.98
N ASP A 11 2.73 8.48 1.88
CA ASP A 11 2.60 8.70 3.32
C ASP A 11 1.49 7.88 3.99
N GLY A 12 0.93 6.91 3.28
CA GLY A 12 0.01 5.96 3.88
C GLY A 12 0.73 5.05 4.87
N ILE A 13 -0.01 4.54 5.84
CA ILE A 13 0.53 3.69 6.89
C ILE A 13 -0.01 2.28 6.76
N VAL A 14 0.90 1.31 6.71
CA VAL A 14 0.56 -0.12 6.64
C VAL A 14 1.06 -0.80 7.91
N ASN A 15 0.19 -1.58 8.54
CA ASN A 15 0.62 -2.47 9.61
C ASN A 15 1.02 -3.80 8.97
N VAL A 16 2.20 -4.29 9.31
CA VAL A 16 2.70 -5.57 8.76
C VAL A 16 1.71 -6.71 9.01
N ALA A 17 0.99 -6.67 10.13
CA ALA A 17 -0.02 -7.69 10.45
C ALA A 17 -1.21 -7.69 9.48
N ASP A 18 -1.41 -6.60 8.74
CA ASP A 18 -2.52 -6.45 7.81
C ASP A 18 -2.13 -6.77 6.36
N ILE A 19 -1.03 -7.48 6.18
CA ILE A 19 -0.58 -7.94 4.87
C ILE A 19 -0.89 -9.43 4.77
N ALA A 20 -1.63 -9.81 3.73
CA ALA A 20 -2.01 -11.20 3.49
C ALA A 20 -1.54 -11.65 2.11
N ASN A 21 -0.68 -12.66 2.07
CA ASN A 21 -0.23 -13.27 0.83
C ASN A 21 -1.02 -14.56 0.58
N LEU A 22 -1.99 -14.47 -0.31
CA LEU A 22 -2.86 -15.59 -0.65
C LEU A 22 -2.28 -16.31 -1.88
N GLU A 23 -1.23 -17.08 -1.66
CA GLU A 23 -0.45 -17.70 -2.73
C GLU A 23 -1.30 -18.57 -3.67
N LYS A 24 -2.24 -19.35 -3.12
CA LYS A 24 -3.08 -20.23 -3.93
C LYS A 24 -3.97 -19.46 -4.89
N ASN A 25 -4.34 -18.25 -4.53
CA ASN A 25 -5.19 -17.40 -5.35
C ASN A 25 -4.39 -16.41 -6.18
N LYS A 26 -3.07 -16.38 -6.04
CA LYS A 26 -2.17 -15.43 -6.69
C LYS A 26 -2.55 -13.99 -6.35
N ILE A 27 -2.85 -13.73 -5.09
CA ILE A 27 -3.29 -12.42 -4.62
C ILE A 27 -2.45 -11.99 -3.42
N LEU A 28 -2.04 -10.73 -3.44
CA LEU A 28 -1.47 -10.06 -2.26
C LEU A 28 -2.42 -8.94 -1.85
N LEU A 29 -2.83 -8.95 -0.61
CA LEU A 29 -3.69 -7.92 -0.02
C LEU A 29 -2.95 -7.19 1.07
N MET A 30 -3.19 -5.89 1.17
CA MET A 30 -2.76 -5.13 2.33
C MET A 30 -3.73 -3.99 2.61
N GLN A 31 -3.90 -3.68 3.87
CA GLN A 31 -4.70 -2.56 4.32
C GLN A 31 -3.78 -1.39 4.57
N ILE A 32 -4.11 -0.25 4.01
CA ILE A 32 -3.32 0.96 4.18
C ILE A 32 -4.23 2.10 4.62
N ASN A 33 -3.77 2.88 5.58
CA ASN A 33 -4.45 4.11 5.98
C ASN A 33 -3.80 5.24 5.18
N ARG A 34 -4.51 5.74 4.19
CA ARG A 34 -3.98 6.73 3.27
C ARG A 34 -4.59 8.10 3.47
N PHE A 35 -3.87 9.14 3.10
CA PHE A 35 -4.41 10.50 3.03
C PHE A 35 -5.34 10.62 1.83
N MET A 36 -6.30 11.53 1.93
CA MET A 36 -7.22 11.81 0.84
C MET A 36 -6.66 12.92 -0.04
N TRP A 37 -5.59 12.57 -0.79
CA TRP A 37 -4.90 13.51 -1.67
C TRP A 37 -5.80 14.08 -2.76
N GLU A 38 -6.78 13.29 -3.22
CA GLU A 38 -7.71 13.71 -4.25
C GLU A 38 -8.57 14.89 -3.83
N ASP A 39 -8.84 15.04 -2.53
CA ASP A 39 -9.58 16.21 -2.04
C ASP A 39 -8.76 17.47 -2.19
N VAL A 40 -7.48 17.38 -1.98
CA VAL A 40 -6.56 18.51 -2.14
C VAL A 40 -6.49 18.91 -3.61
N GLU A 41 -6.41 17.94 -4.51
CA GLU A 41 -6.36 18.19 -5.95
C GLU A 41 -7.62 18.89 -6.47
N LYS A 42 -8.76 18.60 -5.87
CA LYS A 42 -10.03 19.22 -6.24
C LYS A 42 -10.23 20.60 -5.63
N GLY A 43 -9.24 21.09 -4.90
CA GLY A 43 -9.34 22.37 -4.22
C GLY A 43 -10.21 22.34 -2.98
N VAL A 44 -10.63 21.17 -2.54
CA VAL A 44 -11.40 21.01 -1.31
C VAL A 44 -10.42 20.86 -0.17
N PHE A 45 -10.42 21.81 0.72
CA PHE A 45 -9.54 21.76 1.86
C PHE A 45 -10.13 20.83 2.93
N ARG A 46 -9.61 19.61 3.00
CA ARG A 46 -9.98 18.65 4.04
C ARG A 46 -8.73 18.30 4.82
N LYS A 47 -8.56 18.99 5.88
CA LYS A 47 -7.36 18.94 6.69
C LYS A 47 -7.11 17.54 7.21
N ASN A 48 -6.01 16.93 6.77
CA ASN A 48 -5.52 15.65 7.30
C ASN A 48 -6.54 14.52 7.33
N LYS A 49 -7.40 14.45 6.34
CA LYS A 49 -8.33 13.32 6.22
C LYS A 49 -7.61 12.08 5.79
N ARG A 50 -7.92 10.97 6.45
CA ARG A 50 -7.42 9.64 6.09
C ARG A 50 -8.59 8.70 5.85
N ILE A 51 -8.35 7.69 5.04
CA ILE A 51 -9.33 6.63 4.81
C ILE A 51 -8.59 5.29 4.78
N ARG A 52 -9.28 4.26 5.26
CA ARG A 52 -8.78 2.89 5.19
C ARG A 52 -9.00 2.36 3.78
N THR A 53 -7.98 1.82 3.19
CA THR A 53 -8.01 1.33 1.80
C THR A 53 -7.43 -0.07 1.76
N ILE A 54 -8.08 -0.96 1.01
CA ILE A 54 -7.52 -2.26 0.70
C ILE A 54 -6.81 -2.15 -0.63
N LEU A 55 -5.54 -2.48 -0.63
CA LEU A 55 -4.71 -2.55 -1.83
C LEU A 55 -4.59 -4.00 -2.23
N LYS A 56 -5.03 -4.32 -3.44
CA LYS A 56 -5.04 -5.70 -3.93
C LYS A 56 -4.21 -5.81 -5.19
N PHE A 57 -3.31 -6.79 -5.17
CA PHE A 57 -2.51 -7.17 -6.34
C PHE A 57 -2.96 -8.53 -6.82
N ASP A 58 -3.36 -8.64 -8.07
CA ASP A 58 -3.73 -9.90 -8.71
C ASP A 58 -2.60 -10.47 -9.54
N ASN A 59 -2.72 -11.72 -9.93
CA ASN A 59 -1.76 -12.42 -10.80
C ASN A 59 -0.35 -12.49 -10.20
N VAL A 60 -0.26 -12.53 -8.88
CA VAL A 60 1.01 -12.56 -8.16
C VAL A 60 1.59 -13.97 -8.17
N ILE A 61 2.85 -14.09 -8.59
CA ILE A 61 3.56 -15.38 -8.62
C ILE A 61 4.70 -15.44 -7.63
N GLY A 62 5.07 -14.32 -7.03
CA GLY A 62 6.11 -14.31 -6.01
C GLY A 62 6.07 -13.03 -5.20
N VAL A 63 6.41 -13.15 -3.92
CA VAL A 63 6.52 -12.01 -3.01
C VAL A 63 7.76 -12.21 -2.14
N ASP A 64 8.60 -11.19 -2.11
CA ASP A 64 9.77 -11.14 -1.24
C ASP A 64 9.74 -9.84 -0.44
N SER A 65 10.43 -9.82 0.66
CA SER A 65 10.56 -8.57 1.42
C SER A 65 11.99 -8.37 1.90
N LYS A 66 12.32 -7.11 2.13
CA LYS A 66 13.62 -6.69 2.66
C LYS A 66 13.40 -5.76 3.82
N ASN A 67 14.09 -6.01 4.93
CA ASN A 67 14.02 -5.21 6.15
C ASN A 67 12.61 -5.14 6.76
N ILE A 68 11.85 -6.23 6.60
CA ILE A 68 10.54 -6.36 7.23
C ILE A 68 10.53 -7.68 8.01
N LYS A 69 10.30 -7.58 9.31
CA LYS A 69 10.18 -8.75 10.17
C LYS A 69 8.72 -9.16 10.26
N HIS A 70 8.37 -10.24 9.61
CA HIS A 70 6.98 -10.71 9.55
C HIS A 70 6.42 -11.16 10.90
N SER A 71 7.30 -11.46 11.85
CA SER A 71 6.89 -11.81 13.21
C SER A 71 6.54 -10.58 14.06
N SER A 72 6.85 -9.38 13.59
CA SER A 72 6.64 -8.14 14.34
C SER A 72 5.29 -7.55 13.98
N LYS A 73 4.25 -8.00 14.69
CA LYS A 73 2.86 -7.60 14.40
C LYS A 73 2.56 -6.14 14.66
N ASP A 74 3.43 -5.45 15.41
CA ASP A 74 3.22 -4.05 15.76
C ASP A 74 4.06 -3.09 14.93
N LYS A 75 4.64 -3.59 13.86
CA LYS A 75 5.45 -2.75 13.00
C LYS A 75 4.60 -2.05 11.95
N PHE A 76 4.79 -0.75 11.85
CA PHE A 76 4.13 0.08 10.86
C PHE A 76 5.13 0.52 9.81
N LEU A 77 4.65 0.56 8.58
CA LEU A 77 5.45 0.95 7.43
C LEU A 77 4.85 2.20 6.81
N ASP A 78 5.68 3.20 6.58
CA ASP A 78 5.27 4.41 5.87
C ASP A 78 5.50 4.23 4.39
N PHE A 79 4.44 4.28 3.62
CA PHE A 79 4.50 4.06 2.18
C PHE A 79 5.10 5.27 1.47
N LEU A 80 6.07 5.03 0.59
CA LEU A 80 6.71 6.08 -0.18
C LEU A 80 6.36 6.01 -1.66
N ALA A 81 6.51 4.86 -2.30
CA ALA A 81 6.32 4.76 -3.74
C ALA A 81 6.15 3.31 -4.21
N ILE A 82 5.61 3.16 -5.41
CA ILE A 82 5.64 1.90 -6.16
C ILE A 82 6.49 2.13 -7.40
N GLU A 83 7.45 1.26 -7.62
CA GLU A 83 8.23 1.22 -8.85
C GLU A 83 7.95 -0.08 -9.58
N SER A 84 7.91 -0.05 -10.89
CA SER A 84 7.66 -1.25 -11.67
C SER A 84 8.56 -1.32 -12.89
N ASN A 85 8.89 -2.55 -13.30
CA ASN A 85 9.59 -2.79 -14.55
C ASN A 85 9.25 -4.19 -15.05
N GLN A 86 9.41 -4.39 -16.35
CA GLN A 86 9.23 -5.69 -16.95
C GLN A 86 10.51 -6.51 -16.81
N LEU A 87 10.36 -7.78 -16.45
CA LEU A 87 11.46 -8.71 -16.33
C LEU A 87 11.75 -9.40 -17.69
N PRO A 88 12.94 -10.01 -17.86
CA PRO A 88 13.29 -10.66 -19.12
C PRO A 88 12.34 -11.80 -19.53
N ASP A 89 11.65 -12.42 -18.58
CA ASP A 89 10.72 -13.53 -18.85
C ASP A 89 9.29 -13.05 -19.11
N GLU A 90 9.14 -11.76 -19.40
CA GLU A 90 7.86 -11.10 -19.66
C GLU A 90 6.96 -10.90 -18.44
N ASN A 91 7.36 -11.39 -17.29
CA ASN A 91 6.68 -11.04 -16.04
C ASN A 91 7.02 -9.61 -15.62
N TYR A 92 6.32 -9.12 -14.62
CA TYR A 92 6.52 -7.77 -14.10
C TYR A 92 6.99 -7.81 -12.66
N GLU A 93 7.85 -6.87 -12.33
CA GLU A 93 8.28 -6.65 -10.95
C GLU A 93 7.69 -5.33 -10.47
N MET A 94 7.09 -5.36 -9.29
CA MET A 94 6.65 -4.16 -8.60
C MET A 94 7.35 -4.10 -7.25
N LYS A 95 7.92 -2.94 -6.93
CA LYS A 95 8.55 -2.72 -5.64
C LYS A 95 7.74 -1.70 -4.87
N LEU A 96 7.23 -2.12 -3.73
CA LEU A 96 6.59 -1.23 -2.78
C LEU A 96 7.69 -0.73 -1.85
N ILE A 97 7.95 0.56 -1.90
CA ILE A 97 9.04 1.17 -1.16
C ILE A 97 8.47 1.89 0.06
N PHE A 98 9.00 1.55 1.22
CA PHE A 98 8.60 2.13 2.49
C PHE A 98 9.79 2.84 3.13
N SER A 99 9.53 3.72 4.08
CA SER A 99 10.59 4.37 4.85
C SER A 99 11.42 3.34 5.61
N GLY A 100 12.66 3.71 5.94
CA GLY A 100 13.57 2.82 6.67
C GLY A 100 14.12 1.69 5.84
N ASP A 101 14.23 1.89 4.53
CA ASP A 101 14.79 0.90 3.60
C ASP A 101 14.01 -0.42 3.57
N SER A 102 12.74 -0.38 3.91
CA SER A 102 11.85 -1.56 3.82
C SER A 102 11.25 -1.63 2.43
N ILE A 103 11.27 -2.82 1.84
CA ILE A 103 10.76 -3.04 0.49
C ILE A 103 9.97 -4.34 0.45
N ILE A 104 8.82 -4.31 -0.23
CA ILE A 104 8.11 -5.52 -0.63
C ILE A 104 8.23 -5.62 -2.15
N ARG A 105 8.78 -6.73 -2.61
CA ARG A 105 8.95 -7.00 -4.05
C ARG A 105 7.89 -8.00 -4.47
N ILE A 106 7.13 -7.63 -5.49
CA ILE A 106 6.07 -8.46 -6.04
C ILE A 106 6.43 -8.81 -7.48
N VAL A 107 6.34 -10.09 -7.82
CA VAL A 107 6.45 -10.53 -9.22
C VAL A 107 5.07 -11.00 -9.65
N ALA A 108 4.58 -10.49 -10.77
CA ALA A 108 3.25 -10.78 -11.28
C ALA A 108 3.30 -11.07 -12.79
N GLU A 109 2.35 -11.91 -13.23
CA GLU A 109 2.22 -12.22 -14.65
C GLU A 109 1.70 -11.03 -15.44
N VAL A 110 0.82 -10.26 -14.81
CA VAL A 110 0.22 -9.04 -15.37
C VAL A 110 0.10 -8.04 -14.22
N ILE A 111 0.25 -6.77 -14.51
CA ILE A 111 0.03 -5.74 -13.50
C ILE A 111 -1.46 -5.46 -13.40
N GLU A 112 -2.02 -5.86 -12.27
CA GLU A 112 -3.43 -5.61 -11.97
C GLU A 112 -3.53 -5.26 -10.49
N VAL A 113 -3.76 -3.97 -10.21
CA VAL A 113 -3.78 -3.43 -8.85
C VAL A 113 -5.06 -2.65 -8.66
N THR A 114 -5.75 -2.93 -7.56
CA THR A 114 -6.98 -2.22 -7.22
C THR A 114 -6.90 -1.60 -5.84
N LEU A 115 -7.51 -0.42 -5.71
CA LEU A 115 -7.72 0.25 -4.44
C LEU A 115 -9.21 0.21 -4.11
N ASP A 116 -9.54 -0.19 -2.90
CA ASP A 116 -10.92 -0.24 -2.44
C ASP A 116 -11.02 0.46 -1.09
N ASP A 117 -11.58 1.67 -1.11
CA ASP A 117 -11.73 2.46 0.11
C ASP A 117 -12.83 1.87 0.99
N GLN A 118 -12.54 1.79 2.29
CA GLN A 118 -13.42 1.15 3.28
C GLN A 118 -13.90 2.18 4.29
N GLY A 119 -15.21 2.22 4.48
CA GLY A 119 -15.81 3.05 5.51
C GLY A 119 -15.74 4.54 5.25
N LEU A 120 -15.82 5.32 6.30
CA LEU A 120 -15.82 6.77 6.22
C LEU A 120 -14.45 7.33 6.55
N PRO A 121 -14.04 8.42 5.88
CA PRO A 121 -12.80 9.11 6.23
C PRO A 121 -12.83 9.64 7.66
N TRP A 122 -11.66 9.77 8.25
CA TRP A 122 -11.53 10.37 9.58
C TRP A 122 -10.44 11.44 9.56
N ASP A 123 -10.53 12.34 10.54
CA ASP A 123 -9.57 13.43 10.69
C ASP A 123 -8.41 12.98 11.57
N THR A 124 -7.23 12.85 11.00
CA THR A 124 -6.04 12.39 11.70
C THR A 124 -5.54 13.37 12.74
N LYS A 125 -5.88 14.65 12.58
CA LYS A 125 -5.50 15.68 13.53
C LYS A 125 -6.04 15.41 14.92
N ASN A 126 -7.25 14.84 14.98
CA ASN A 126 -7.93 14.54 16.24
C ASN A 126 -7.77 13.08 16.64
N LYS A 127 -6.91 12.35 15.97
CA LYS A 127 -6.71 10.92 16.18
C LYS A 127 -5.25 10.64 16.48
N PRO A 128 -4.71 11.17 17.57
CA PRO A 128 -3.29 10.99 17.83
C PRO A 128 -2.93 9.52 17.94
N LYS A 129 -1.89 9.17 17.24
CA LYS A 129 -1.17 7.92 17.41
C LYS A 129 -1.99 6.64 17.35
N HIS A 130 -2.71 6.38 18.39
CA HIS A 130 -3.32 5.07 18.58
C HIS A 130 -4.49 4.79 17.66
N LYS A 131 -5.08 5.82 17.09
CA LYS A 131 -6.28 5.66 16.26
C LYS A 131 -5.99 5.40 14.83
N VAL A 132 -4.77 5.55 14.44
CA VAL A 132 -4.38 5.27 13.07
C VAL A 132 -4.59 3.81 12.74
N LEU A 133 -4.72 3.02 13.78
CA LEU A 133 -4.80 1.57 13.61
C LEU A 133 -6.03 0.99 14.28
#